data_8c2b7427e4fb5af6fef89b6817ee059a
#
_entry.id   8c2b7427e4fb5af6fef89b6817ee059a
#
_cell.length_a   1.000
_cell.length_b   1.000
_cell.length_c   1.000
_cell.angle_alpha   90.00
_cell.angle_beta   90.00
_cell.angle_gamma   90.00
#
_symmetry.space_group_name_H-M   'P 1'
#
loop_
_entity.id
_entity.type
_entity.pdbx_description
1 polymer ?
#
loop_
_entity_poly.entity_id
_entity_poly.type
_entity_poly.pdbx_seq_one_letter_code
_entity_poly.pdbx_strand_id
1 'polypeptide(L)'
;MKEIDATFVKTNRGGDITYHGFGQLVGYPILDLEQFFTDIHKYLRLLEEAIILTIAEYGLSGDRVESLTGVWLEQKRKICAIGIHCSRWVTAHGFALNVSNDLNEFSYIIPCGIHDKEVTSINQERQKKIQNSVSLEDVQNICTRRFLAHFL
;
A
#
# COMPACT_ATOMS: atom_id res chain seq x y z
N MET A 1 3.32 29.56 5.37
CA MET A 1 2.94 28.18 5.07
C MET A 1 1.98 28.23 3.88
N LYS A 2 2.22 27.47 2.81
CA LYS A 2 1.17 27.27 1.80
C LYS A 2 0.04 26.51 2.47
N GLU A 3 -1.20 27.03 2.42
CA GLU A 3 -2.37 26.26 2.80
C GLU A 3 -2.43 25.03 1.91
N ILE A 4 -2.46 23.85 2.53
CA ILE A 4 -2.60 22.57 1.84
C ILE A 4 -4.09 22.27 1.88
N ASP A 5 -4.70 22.05 0.71
CA ASP A 5 -6.08 21.60 0.60
C ASP A 5 -6.15 20.10 0.96
N ALA A 6 -5.99 19.80 2.23
CA ALA A 6 -6.02 18.46 2.78
C ALA A 6 -6.88 18.40 4.04
N THR A 7 -7.67 17.36 4.15
CA THR A 7 -8.54 17.10 5.30
C THR A 7 -7.92 16.03 6.20
N PHE A 8 -7.77 16.31 7.48
CA PHE A 8 -7.35 15.32 8.47
C PHE A 8 -8.56 14.51 8.96
N VAL A 9 -8.45 13.18 8.88
CA VAL A 9 -9.48 12.25 9.39
C VAL A 9 -8.82 11.25 10.33
N LYS A 10 -9.30 11.18 11.57
CA LYS A 10 -8.89 10.14 12.53
C LYS A 10 -9.68 8.87 12.25
N THR A 11 -8.96 7.75 12.05
CA THR A 11 -9.55 6.43 11.78
C THR A 11 -9.16 5.44 12.86
N ASN A 12 -9.81 4.27 12.87
CA ASN A 12 -9.54 3.16 13.80
C ASN A 12 -8.67 2.04 13.20
N ARG A 13 -7.96 2.30 12.07
CA ARG A 13 -7.04 1.32 11.48
C ARG A 13 -5.74 1.21 12.26
N GLY A 14 -5.08 0.07 12.13
CA GLY A 14 -3.71 -0.11 12.59
C GLY A 14 -2.71 0.74 11.82
N GLY A 15 -1.54 0.94 12.40
CA GLY A 15 -0.47 1.79 11.86
C GLY A 15 -0.66 3.27 12.20
N ASP A 16 0.25 4.09 11.69
CA ASP A 16 0.32 5.52 11.96
C ASP A 16 -0.30 6.37 10.84
N ILE A 17 -0.17 7.70 10.98
CA ILE A 17 -0.66 8.65 9.98
C ILE A 17 -0.14 8.30 8.58
N THR A 18 -0.99 8.43 7.57
CA THR A 18 -0.66 8.28 6.17
C THR A 18 -1.33 9.37 5.35
N TYR A 19 -0.92 9.50 4.10
CA TYR A 19 -1.52 10.41 3.14
C TYR A 19 -2.21 9.63 2.02
N HIS A 20 -3.38 10.11 1.60
CA HIS A 20 -4.08 9.62 0.42
C HIS A 20 -4.27 10.74 -0.58
N GLY A 21 -3.86 10.52 -1.83
CA GLY A 21 -3.94 11.49 -2.91
C GLY A 21 -4.22 10.88 -4.27
N PHE A 22 -4.47 11.74 -5.25
CA PHE A 22 -4.72 11.33 -6.63
C PHE A 22 -3.54 10.53 -7.20
N GLY A 23 -3.85 9.45 -7.92
CA GLY A 23 -2.82 8.55 -8.48
C GLY A 23 -2.36 7.46 -7.53
N GLN A 24 -2.94 7.35 -6.33
CA GLN A 24 -2.73 6.26 -5.39
C GLN A 24 -3.86 5.23 -5.53
N LEU A 25 -3.54 3.94 -5.61
CA LEU A 25 -4.52 2.87 -5.57
C LEU A 25 -4.82 2.51 -4.11
N VAL A 26 -6.01 2.87 -3.66
CA VAL A 26 -6.50 2.52 -2.32
C VAL A 26 -7.46 1.34 -2.44
N GLY A 27 -7.19 0.26 -1.70
CA GLY A 27 -8.02 -0.94 -1.67
C GLY A 27 -8.44 -1.30 -0.25
N TYR A 28 -9.72 -1.53 -0.05
CA TYR A 28 -10.32 -1.93 1.22
C TYR A 28 -11.05 -3.27 1.08
N PRO A 29 -10.34 -4.40 1.15
CA PRO A 29 -10.99 -5.71 1.14
C PRO A 29 -11.75 -5.93 2.44
N ILE A 30 -13.08 -6.05 2.32
CA ILE A 30 -13.98 -6.33 3.45
C ILE A 30 -14.34 -7.80 3.36
N LEU A 31 -13.74 -8.62 4.22
CA LEU A 31 -13.87 -10.06 4.23
C LEU A 31 -14.31 -10.55 5.61
N ASP A 32 -15.16 -11.55 5.62
CA ASP A 32 -15.41 -12.38 6.78
C ASP A 32 -14.34 -13.50 6.79
N LEU A 33 -13.31 -13.33 7.62
CA LEU A 33 -12.18 -14.27 7.68
C LEU A 33 -12.56 -15.64 8.23
N GLU A 34 -13.68 -15.78 8.94
CA GLU A 34 -14.16 -17.10 9.39
C GLU A 34 -14.45 -18.04 8.22
N GLN A 35 -14.76 -17.48 7.04
CA GLN A 35 -14.98 -18.27 5.83
C GLN A 35 -13.69 -18.76 5.16
N PHE A 36 -12.53 -18.28 5.60
CA PHE A 36 -11.21 -18.61 5.04
C PHE A 36 -10.27 -19.15 6.12
N PHE A 37 -9.94 -18.34 7.10
CA PHE A 37 -9.05 -18.64 8.22
C PHE A 37 -9.13 -17.54 9.29
N THR A 38 -9.03 -17.89 10.56
CA THR A 38 -9.04 -16.95 11.69
C THR A 38 -7.61 -16.56 12.10
N ASP A 39 -6.91 -15.86 11.22
CA ASP A 39 -5.52 -15.42 11.44
C ASP A 39 -5.29 -14.07 10.74
N ILE A 40 -5.23 -12.98 11.53
CA ILE A 40 -5.04 -11.63 11.01
C ILE A 40 -3.62 -11.38 10.47
N HIS A 41 -2.61 -12.06 11.03
CA HIS A 41 -1.24 -11.97 10.54
C HIS A 41 -1.11 -12.64 9.17
N LYS A 42 -1.74 -13.78 8.99
CA LYS A 42 -1.82 -14.45 7.69
C LYS A 42 -2.53 -13.58 6.65
N TYR A 43 -3.64 -12.94 7.03
CA TYR A 43 -4.36 -12.00 6.16
C TYR A 43 -3.45 -10.85 5.72
N LEU A 44 -2.73 -10.24 6.67
CA LEU A 44 -1.78 -9.16 6.38
C LEU A 44 -0.70 -9.61 5.38
N ARG A 45 -0.12 -10.80 5.59
CA ARG A 45 0.90 -11.36 4.68
C ARG A 45 0.35 -11.63 3.27
N LEU A 46 -0.90 -12.05 3.16
CA LEU A 46 -1.56 -12.24 1.86
C LEU A 46 -1.82 -10.90 1.14
N LEU A 47 -2.18 -9.84 1.86
CA LEU A 47 -2.27 -8.49 1.29
C LEU A 47 -0.91 -8.03 0.74
N GLU A 48 0.15 -8.16 1.52
CA GLU A 48 1.50 -7.80 1.07
C GLU A 48 1.91 -8.63 -0.15
N GLU A 49 1.62 -9.93 -0.17
CA GLU A 49 1.93 -10.80 -1.31
C GLU A 49 1.21 -10.38 -2.58
N ALA A 50 -0.09 -10.07 -2.50
CA ALA A 50 -0.85 -9.58 -3.64
C ALA A 50 -0.24 -8.30 -4.23
N ILE A 51 0.24 -7.38 -3.38
CA ILE A 51 0.91 -6.16 -3.83
C ILE A 51 2.30 -6.47 -4.41
N ILE A 52 3.09 -7.33 -3.79
CA ILE A 52 4.40 -7.76 -4.30
C ILE A 52 4.26 -8.35 -5.71
N LEU A 53 3.30 -9.26 -5.90
CA LEU A 53 3.01 -9.86 -7.21
C LEU A 53 2.47 -8.84 -8.22
N THR A 54 1.71 -7.85 -7.76
CA THR A 54 1.23 -6.76 -8.62
C THR A 54 2.37 -5.92 -9.17
N ILE A 55 3.29 -5.47 -8.32
CA ILE A 55 4.40 -4.62 -8.76
C ILE A 55 5.46 -5.39 -9.53
N ALA A 56 5.55 -6.72 -9.34
CA ALA A 56 6.42 -7.59 -10.12
C ALA A 56 6.07 -7.60 -11.61
N GLU A 57 4.78 -7.45 -11.99
CA GLU A 57 4.35 -7.31 -13.38
C GLU A 57 4.96 -6.08 -14.08
N TYR A 58 5.41 -5.12 -13.29
CA TYR A 58 6.05 -3.89 -13.75
C TYR A 58 7.58 -3.90 -13.60
N GLY A 59 8.17 -5.08 -13.32
CA GLY A 59 9.61 -5.26 -13.18
C GLY A 59 10.18 -4.68 -11.88
N LEU A 60 9.35 -4.55 -10.84
CA LEU A 60 9.76 -4.09 -9.52
C LEU A 60 9.82 -5.27 -8.54
N SER A 61 10.88 -5.35 -7.76
CA SER A 61 11.05 -6.38 -6.74
C SER A 61 10.63 -5.82 -5.39
N GLY A 62 9.41 -6.16 -4.97
CA GLY A 62 8.89 -5.81 -3.64
C GLY A 62 9.34 -6.78 -2.57
N ASP A 63 9.48 -6.28 -1.34
CA ASP A 63 9.88 -7.06 -0.18
C ASP A 63 9.15 -6.60 1.09
N ARG A 64 9.28 -7.38 2.14
CA ARG A 64 8.82 -7.08 3.49
C ARG A 64 10.00 -6.65 4.34
N VAL A 65 9.77 -5.69 5.23
CA VAL A 65 10.77 -5.29 6.23
C VAL A 65 10.32 -5.81 7.58
N GLU A 66 11.21 -6.47 8.29
CA GLU A 66 10.90 -7.01 9.61
C GLU A 66 10.36 -5.92 10.54
N SER A 67 9.29 -6.23 11.27
CA SER A 67 8.59 -5.32 12.19
C SER A 67 7.93 -4.10 11.53
N LEU A 68 7.97 -3.95 10.20
CA LEU A 68 7.31 -2.87 9.49
C LEU A 68 6.27 -3.42 8.51
N THR A 69 5.03 -2.94 8.65
CA THR A 69 3.93 -3.31 7.78
C THR A 69 4.01 -2.57 6.44
N GLY A 70 3.65 -3.26 5.35
CA GLY A 70 3.63 -2.70 4.00
C GLY A 70 4.60 -3.36 3.04
N VAL A 71 4.69 -2.83 1.83
CA VAL A 71 5.60 -3.34 0.79
C VAL A 71 6.67 -2.31 0.50
N TRP A 72 7.90 -2.78 0.38
CA TRP A 72 9.11 -1.97 0.29
C TRP A 72 9.96 -2.38 -0.90
N LEU A 73 10.74 -1.44 -1.43
CA LEU A 73 11.80 -1.71 -2.40
C LEU A 73 13.14 -1.53 -1.71
N GLU A 74 14.05 -2.50 -1.91
CA GLU A 74 15.39 -2.53 -1.32
C GLU A 74 15.39 -2.30 0.19
N GLN A 75 14.28 -2.66 0.87
CA GLN A 75 14.06 -2.47 2.31
C GLN A 75 14.17 -1.01 2.79
N LYS A 76 14.16 -0.06 1.88
CA LYS A 76 14.37 1.38 2.16
C LYS A 76 13.17 2.24 1.74
N ARG A 77 12.60 1.99 0.58
CA ARG A 77 11.56 2.83 -0.02
C ARG A 77 10.21 2.13 0.04
N LYS A 78 9.30 2.69 0.82
CA LYS A 78 7.92 2.16 0.93
C LYS A 78 7.13 2.52 -0.31
N ILE A 79 6.63 1.50 -1.01
CA ILE A 79 5.76 1.67 -2.17
C ILE A 79 4.29 1.48 -1.84
N CYS A 80 3.98 0.70 -0.80
CA CYS A 80 2.61 0.47 -0.35
C CYS A 80 2.52 0.53 1.17
N ALA A 81 1.62 1.37 1.67
CA ALA A 81 1.23 1.39 3.07
C ALA A 81 0.06 0.43 3.30
N ILE A 82 0.06 -0.27 4.41
CA ILE A 82 -1.03 -1.17 4.81
C ILE A 82 -1.41 -0.86 6.26
N GLY A 83 -2.71 -0.64 6.47
CA GLY A 83 -3.28 -0.45 7.80
C GLY A 83 -4.67 -1.05 7.82
N ILE A 84 -4.86 -2.10 8.61
CA ILE A 84 -6.10 -2.87 8.68
C ILE A 84 -6.73 -2.74 10.06
N HIS A 85 -8.02 -3.02 10.12
CA HIS A 85 -8.77 -3.25 11.35
C HIS A 85 -9.55 -4.56 11.18
N CYS A 86 -9.66 -5.33 12.25
CA CYS A 86 -10.46 -6.55 12.26
C CYS A 86 -11.30 -6.58 13.53
N SER A 87 -12.59 -6.78 13.36
CA SER A 87 -13.53 -6.94 14.46
C SER A 87 -14.44 -8.13 14.19
N ARG A 88 -14.49 -9.07 15.13
CA ARG A 88 -15.26 -10.32 14.98
C ARG A 88 -14.95 -11.02 13.63
N TRP A 89 -13.69 -11.08 13.29
CA TRP A 89 -13.13 -11.64 12.04
C TRP A 89 -13.59 -10.97 10.74
N VAL A 90 -14.30 -9.84 10.82
CA VAL A 90 -14.60 -9.01 9.64
C VAL A 90 -13.52 -7.93 9.51
N THR A 91 -12.89 -7.88 8.34
CA THR A 91 -11.83 -6.93 8.03
C THR A 91 -12.37 -5.58 7.59
N ALA A 92 -11.63 -4.52 7.87
CA ALA A 92 -11.88 -3.16 7.40
C ALA A 92 -10.57 -2.45 7.10
N HIS A 93 -10.63 -1.38 6.30
CA HIS A 93 -9.46 -0.71 5.72
C HIS A 93 -8.64 -1.67 4.84
N GLY A 94 -7.37 -1.38 4.60
CA GLY A 94 -6.56 -2.22 3.73
C GLY A 94 -5.24 -1.57 3.36
N PHE A 95 -5.05 -1.22 2.10
CA PHE A 95 -3.77 -0.77 1.58
C PHE A 95 -3.88 0.50 0.73
N ALA A 96 -2.75 1.17 0.58
CA ALA A 96 -2.56 2.30 -0.32
C ALA A 96 -1.25 2.11 -1.09
N LEU A 97 -1.36 1.74 -2.36
CA LEU A 97 -0.25 1.53 -3.29
C LEU A 97 0.00 2.82 -4.07
N ASN A 98 1.20 3.35 -3.97
CA ASN A 98 1.61 4.52 -4.73
C ASN A 98 1.86 4.14 -6.19
N VAL A 99 1.09 4.70 -7.13
CA VAL A 99 1.23 4.46 -8.56
C VAL A 99 1.83 5.68 -9.27
N SER A 100 1.12 6.81 -9.23
CA SER A 100 1.50 8.06 -9.91
C SER A 100 1.24 9.31 -9.07
N ASN A 101 0.90 9.15 -7.80
CA ASN A 101 0.62 10.26 -6.89
C ASN A 101 1.86 11.11 -6.60
N ASP A 102 1.64 12.39 -6.26
CA ASP A 102 2.71 13.28 -5.82
C ASP A 102 3.25 12.84 -4.45
N LEU A 103 4.49 12.39 -4.44
CA LEU A 103 5.14 11.91 -3.22
C LEU A 103 5.62 13.04 -2.30
N ASN A 104 5.72 14.29 -2.81
CA ASN A 104 6.08 15.44 -1.99
C ASN A 104 5.06 15.70 -0.88
N GLU A 105 3.81 15.29 -1.10
CA GLU A 105 2.74 15.47 -0.11
C GLU A 105 2.95 14.63 1.15
N PHE A 106 3.74 13.56 1.10
CA PHE A 106 4.16 12.84 2.31
C PHE A 106 5.08 13.66 3.23
N SER A 107 5.72 14.73 2.72
CA SER A 107 6.55 15.61 3.54
C SER A 107 5.76 16.43 4.56
N TYR A 108 4.44 16.55 4.38
CA TYR A 108 3.55 17.26 5.31
C TYR A 108 3.16 16.44 6.53
N ILE A 109 3.40 15.14 6.49
CA ILE A 109 3.20 14.26 7.63
C ILE A 109 4.57 13.75 8.10
N ILE A 110 4.72 13.57 9.41
CA ILE A 110 5.90 12.94 9.99
C ILE A 110 5.52 11.48 10.24
N PRO A 111 5.86 10.55 9.32
CA PRO A 111 5.57 9.14 9.57
C PRO A 111 6.46 8.69 10.71
N CYS A 112 5.87 8.19 11.78
CA CYS A 112 6.48 7.51 12.92
C CYS A 112 7.99 7.37 12.90
N GLY A 113 8.75 8.37 13.36
CA GLY A 113 10.11 8.15 13.90
C GLY A 113 11.15 7.42 13.03
N ILE A 114 10.81 7.06 11.80
CA ILE A 114 11.70 6.33 10.89
C ILE A 114 12.35 7.34 9.95
N HIS A 115 13.39 7.99 10.44
CA HIS A 115 14.12 9.03 9.70
C HIS A 115 14.87 8.53 8.46
N ASP A 116 15.08 7.19 8.34
CA ASP A 116 15.90 6.59 7.28
C ASP A 116 15.10 5.91 6.17
N LYS A 117 13.77 6.07 6.14
CA LYS A 117 12.91 5.43 5.16
C LYS A 117 12.26 6.47 4.25
N GLU A 118 12.24 6.14 2.97
CA GLU A 118 11.66 6.96 1.91
C GLU A 118 10.31 6.38 1.45
N VAL A 119 9.56 7.18 0.72
CA VAL A 119 8.40 6.73 -0.04
C VAL A 119 8.72 6.72 -1.53
N THR A 120 8.10 5.80 -2.27
CA THR A 120 8.24 5.73 -3.72
C THR A 120 6.92 5.32 -4.37
N SER A 121 6.87 5.34 -5.71
CA SER A 121 5.73 4.92 -6.51
C SER A 121 6.15 4.07 -7.68
N ILE A 122 5.22 3.32 -8.28
CA ILE A 122 5.49 2.50 -9.47
C ILE A 122 6.10 3.37 -10.58
N ASN A 123 5.48 4.51 -10.89
CA ASN A 123 5.93 5.34 -12.00
C ASN A 123 7.27 6.02 -11.72
N GLN A 124 7.55 6.41 -10.47
CA GLN A 124 8.86 6.94 -10.11
C GLN A 124 9.98 5.90 -10.30
N GLU A 125 9.77 4.67 -9.88
CA GLU A 125 10.76 3.61 -10.03
C GLU A 125 10.96 3.19 -11.48
N ARG A 126 9.89 3.16 -12.28
CA ARG A 126 9.96 2.89 -13.72
C ARG A 126 10.69 4.00 -14.47
N GLN A 127 10.46 5.26 -14.11
CA GLN A 127 11.15 6.40 -14.70
C GLN A 127 12.67 6.35 -14.45
N LYS A 128 13.11 5.92 -13.27
CA LYS A 128 14.54 5.68 -12.99
C LYS A 128 15.17 4.66 -13.93
N LYS A 129 14.38 3.70 -14.44
CA LYS A 129 14.81 2.66 -15.39
C LYS A 129 14.53 3.04 -16.85
N ILE A 130 14.14 4.28 -17.14
CA ILE A 130 13.79 4.77 -18.48
C ILE A 130 12.65 3.93 -19.12
N GLN A 131 11.67 3.57 -18.29
CA GLN A 131 10.48 2.80 -18.71
C GLN A 131 9.25 3.71 -18.72
N ASN A 132 8.28 3.38 -19.57
CA ASN A 132 7.02 4.12 -19.67
C ASN A 132 6.22 4.05 -18.37
N SER A 133 5.50 5.12 -18.06
CA SER A 133 4.53 5.17 -16.96
C SER A 133 3.38 4.20 -17.22
N VAL A 134 2.79 3.72 -16.14
CA VAL A 134 1.61 2.85 -16.16
C VAL A 134 0.38 3.60 -15.65
N SER A 135 -0.79 3.21 -16.13
CA SER A 135 -2.04 3.81 -15.69
C SER A 135 -2.50 3.22 -14.34
N LEU A 136 -3.26 4.00 -13.58
CA LEU A 136 -3.87 3.53 -12.35
C LEU A 136 -4.84 2.37 -12.60
N GLU A 137 -5.58 2.42 -13.72
CA GLU A 137 -6.54 1.38 -14.13
C GLU A 137 -5.85 0.05 -14.40
N ASP A 138 -4.71 0.04 -15.12
CA ASP A 138 -3.95 -1.19 -15.37
C ASP A 138 -3.48 -1.82 -14.06
N VAL A 139 -2.94 -1.00 -13.16
CA VAL A 139 -2.48 -1.46 -11.84
C VAL A 139 -3.64 -2.01 -11.02
N GLN A 140 -4.80 -1.35 -11.03
CA GLN A 140 -6.01 -1.82 -10.35
C GLN A 140 -6.46 -3.19 -10.87
N ASN A 141 -6.50 -3.37 -12.18
CA ASN A 141 -6.90 -4.63 -12.80
C ASN A 141 -5.97 -5.80 -12.41
N ILE A 142 -4.67 -5.56 -12.43
CA ILE A 142 -3.68 -6.57 -12.02
C ILE A 142 -3.78 -6.84 -10.52
N CYS A 143 -3.84 -5.81 -9.70
CA CYS A 143 -3.96 -5.94 -8.24
C CYS A 143 -5.20 -6.75 -7.85
N THR A 144 -6.34 -6.47 -8.47
CA THR A 144 -7.59 -7.21 -8.25
C THR A 144 -7.41 -8.70 -8.56
N ARG A 145 -6.83 -9.05 -9.71
CA ARG A 145 -6.57 -10.45 -10.06
C ARG A 145 -5.63 -11.15 -9.07
N ARG A 146 -4.56 -10.48 -8.66
CA ARG A 146 -3.59 -11.04 -7.71
C ARG A 146 -4.22 -11.23 -6.32
N PHE A 147 -5.04 -10.28 -5.89
CA PHE A 147 -5.79 -10.41 -4.64
C PHE A 147 -6.78 -11.58 -4.68
N LEU A 148 -7.62 -11.66 -5.70
CA LEU A 148 -8.62 -12.73 -5.83
C LEU A 148 -7.98 -14.12 -5.87
N ALA A 149 -6.82 -14.28 -6.48
CA ALA A 149 -6.10 -15.54 -6.54
C ALA A 149 -5.66 -16.09 -5.16
N HIS A 150 -5.66 -15.26 -4.12
CA HIS A 150 -5.34 -15.68 -2.75
C HIS A 150 -6.58 -16.06 -1.92
N PHE A 151 -7.78 -15.65 -2.35
CA PHE A 151 -9.01 -15.80 -1.57
C PHE A 151 -10.12 -16.56 -2.31
N LEU A 152 -9.97 -16.79 -3.60
CA LEU A 152 -10.91 -17.55 -4.44
C LEU A 152 -10.20 -18.63 -5.25
#